data_c80a17b3b1098a228ba49fe935e2a040
#
_entry.id   c80a17b3b1098a228ba49fe935e2a040
#
_cell.length_a   1.000
_cell.length_b   1.000
_cell.length_c   1.000
_cell.angle_alpha   90.00
_cell.angle_beta   90.00
_cell.angle_gamma   90.00
#
_symmetry.space_group_name_H-M   'P 1'
#
loop_
_entity.id
_entity.type
_entity.pdbx_description
1 polymer ?
#
loop_
_entity_poly.entity_id
_entity_poly.type
_entity_poly.pdbx_seq_one_letter_code
_entity_poly.pdbx_strand_id
1 'polypeptide(L)'
;MVDGDQPFLYWFGPTNVHRKWIAGSGKKLWGIDPDMLKGKLPAFLPDVPVVREDFADYLGEAAAFDAGLGILIEELKRAGVYDNTILVVSGDHGVPGVTRGKCNLYDFGTKVPLAIRWPGGVKKAGRVVDDFVSLPDLAPTFLEAAGVQPPKTMTARSLVSVLKSEADGQVDPARDAVFTGRERHVAKARTGNKPYPQRAVRTDKYLYIINFEPERWPMGIGPGYGGPDGPIPSYEQLRENTFAAFGDLDASPTKAWIVTRRDDDPKSFEYAVGRPPMYELYDMHTDVHCIHNLAEDPTMATVRKQMHERLMTELKQTGDPRVSDNVIFETSPYTDIPPPRKKPGWKNKQPKGKPVEVAK
;
A
#
# COMPACT_ATOMS: atom_id res chain seq x y z
N MET A 1 23.85 -20.42 7.90
CA MET A 1 22.93 -19.61 7.09
C MET A 1 23.64 -18.74 6.06
N VAL A 2 24.80 -18.24 6.32
CA VAL A 2 25.71 -17.65 5.33
C VAL A 2 26.99 -18.48 5.41
N ASP A 3 27.11 -19.49 4.53
CA ASP A 3 28.30 -20.33 4.49
C ASP A 3 29.25 -19.78 3.42
N GLY A 4 30.40 -19.27 3.86
CA GLY A 4 31.49 -18.82 3.00
C GLY A 4 31.34 -17.40 2.44
N ASP A 5 32.19 -17.06 1.48
CA ASP A 5 32.33 -15.75 0.83
C ASP A 5 31.28 -15.49 -0.28
N GLN A 6 30.22 -16.28 -0.35
CA GLN A 6 29.20 -16.13 -1.40
C GLN A 6 28.26 -14.99 -1.09
N PRO A 7 27.96 -14.09 -2.06
CA PRO A 7 26.94 -13.06 -1.89
C PRO A 7 25.56 -13.72 -1.68
N PHE A 8 24.71 -13.06 -0.89
CA PHE A 8 23.36 -13.53 -0.64
C PHE A 8 22.34 -12.41 -0.88
N LEU A 9 21.10 -12.80 -1.19
CA LEU A 9 19.91 -11.98 -1.12
C LEU A 9 18.93 -12.67 -0.16
N TYR A 10 18.45 -11.95 0.84
CA TYR A 10 17.44 -12.44 1.75
C TYR A 10 16.21 -11.52 1.73
N TRP A 11 15.04 -12.12 1.47
CA TRP A 11 13.76 -11.42 1.49
C TRP A 11 13.02 -11.77 2.79
N PHE A 12 12.85 -10.80 3.68
CA PHE A 12 12.04 -10.92 4.87
C PHE A 12 10.65 -10.34 4.60
N GLY A 13 9.71 -11.21 4.30
CA GLY A 13 8.32 -10.87 4.02
C GLY A 13 7.38 -11.62 4.97
N PRO A 14 7.29 -11.22 6.26
CA PRO A 14 6.34 -11.80 7.18
C PRO A 14 4.90 -11.40 6.82
N THR A 15 3.91 -12.07 7.39
CA THR A 15 2.50 -11.72 7.19
C THR A 15 2.09 -10.44 7.93
N ASN A 16 2.86 -9.98 8.90
CA ASN A 16 2.68 -8.67 9.54
C ASN A 16 3.07 -7.58 8.50
N VAL A 17 2.26 -6.64 8.27
CA VAL A 17 1.07 -6.14 8.97
C VAL A 17 -0.27 -6.55 8.29
N HIS A 18 -0.29 -7.59 7.45
CA HIS A 18 -1.52 -8.02 6.77
C HIS A 18 -2.58 -8.53 7.76
N ARG A 19 -3.87 -8.39 7.40
CA ARG A 19 -4.96 -8.94 8.23
C ARG A 19 -5.01 -10.49 8.14
N LYS A 20 -5.58 -11.23 9.16
CA LYS A 20 -6.37 -10.66 10.27
C LYS A 20 -5.47 -10.29 11.46
N TRP A 21 -5.88 -9.24 12.18
CA TRP A 21 -5.28 -8.90 13.46
C TRP A 21 -6.14 -9.47 14.61
N ILE A 22 -5.50 -9.78 15.74
CA ILE A 22 -6.20 -10.24 16.92
C ILE A 22 -6.70 -9.01 17.68
N ALA A 23 -8.02 -8.89 17.88
CA ALA A 23 -8.62 -7.75 18.57
C ALA A 23 -8.00 -7.53 19.96
N GLY A 24 -7.60 -6.29 20.24
CA GLY A 24 -6.94 -5.88 21.47
C GLY A 24 -5.47 -6.27 21.58
N SER A 25 -4.86 -6.87 20.53
CA SER A 25 -3.45 -7.29 20.56
C SER A 25 -2.49 -6.12 20.68
N GLY A 26 -2.80 -4.98 20.05
CA GLY A 26 -1.99 -3.77 20.13
C GLY A 26 -1.81 -3.30 21.57
N LYS A 27 -2.90 -3.23 22.34
CA LYS A 27 -2.84 -2.88 23.76
C LYS A 27 -2.21 -3.98 24.60
N LYS A 28 -2.62 -5.21 24.41
CA LYS A 28 -2.20 -6.34 25.26
C LYS A 28 -0.72 -6.70 25.12
N LEU A 29 -0.19 -6.69 23.90
CA LEU A 29 1.17 -7.14 23.60
C LEU A 29 2.18 -5.99 23.56
N TRP A 30 1.73 -4.80 23.15
CA TRP A 30 2.61 -3.67 22.85
C TRP A 30 2.30 -2.41 23.67
N GLY A 31 1.27 -2.44 24.53
CA GLY A 31 0.89 -1.31 25.37
C GLY A 31 0.29 -0.13 24.59
N ILE A 32 -0.13 -0.35 23.34
CA ILE A 32 -0.71 0.70 22.48
C ILE A 32 -2.17 0.88 22.87
N ASP A 33 -2.44 1.85 23.74
CA ASP A 33 -3.80 2.13 24.17
C ASP A 33 -4.59 2.82 23.05
N PRO A 34 -5.75 2.27 22.61
CA PRO A 34 -6.61 2.90 21.61
C PRO A 34 -7.00 4.35 21.93
N ASP A 35 -7.14 4.69 23.21
CA ASP A 35 -7.48 6.05 23.62
C ASP A 35 -6.37 7.07 23.35
N MET A 36 -5.12 6.64 23.20
CA MET A 36 -4.02 7.50 22.75
C MET A 36 -4.20 7.98 21.30
N LEU A 37 -5.03 7.31 20.51
CA LEU A 37 -5.32 7.63 19.12
C LEU A 37 -6.49 8.61 18.96
N LYS A 38 -7.20 8.95 20.01
CA LYS A 38 -8.30 9.92 19.99
C LYS A 38 -7.82 11.26 19.46
N GLY A 39 -8.49 11.76 18.41
CA GLY A 39 -8.13 13.00 17.71
C GLY A 39 -6.87 12.89 16.84
N LYS A 40 -6.30 11.69 16.64
CA LYS A 40 -5.07 11.49 15.84
C LYS A 40 -5.28 10.60 14.62
N LEU A 41 -6.45 10.01 14.46
CA LEU A 41 -6.76 9.24 13.26
C LEU A 41 -6.82 10.17 12.03
N PRO A 42 -6.51 9.65 10.82
CA PRO A 42 -6.74 10.39 9.58
C PRO A 42 -8.18 10.91 9.49
N ALA A 43 -8.37 12.11 8.94
CA ALA A 43 -9.67 12.80 8.91
C ALA A 43 -10.77 12.08 8.11
N PHE A 44 -10.41 11.11 7.29
CA PHE A 44 -11.34 10.24 6.55
C PHE A 44 -11.77 8.99 7.36
N LEU A 45 -11.25 8.77 8.55
CA LEU A 45 -11.66 7.69 9.44
C LEU A 45 -12.56 8.23 10.55
N PRO A 46 -13.65 7.53 10.91
CA PRO A 46 -14.45 7.89 12.06
C PRO A 46 -13.67 7.67 13.36
N ASP A 47 -13.59 8.70 14.21
CA ASP A 47 -12.88 8.61 15.48
C ASP A 47 -13.77 8.00 16.57
N VAL A 48 -14.01 6.69 16.45
CA VAL A 48 -14.83 5.90 17.39
C VAL A 48 -14.01 4.77 18.00
N PRO A 49 -14.40 4.25 19.17
CA PRO A 49 -13.62 3.24 19.91
C PRO A 49 -13.20 2.03 19.05
N VAL A 50 -14.11 1.46 18.27
CA VAL A 50 -13.83 0.28 17.45
C VAL A 50 -12.79 0.54 16.34
N VAL A 51 -12.77 1.74 15.76
CA VAL A 51 -11.79 2.12 14.74
C VAL A 51 -10.44 2.41 15.38
N ARG A 52 -10.42 3.06 16.56
CA ARG A 52 -9.17 3.26 17.31
C ARG A 52 -8.55 1.93 17.75
N GLU A 53 -9.37 0.97 18.21
CA GLU A 53 -8.89 -0.37 18.59
C GLU A 53 -8.29 -1.09 17.38
N ASP A 54 -9.01 -1.13 16.25
CA ASP A 54 -8.53 -1.74 15.00
C ASP A 54 -7.20 -1.10 14.54
N PHE A 55 -7.07 0.23 14.69
CA PHE A 55 -5.84 0.93 14.31
C PHE A 55 -4.70 0.71 15.32
N ALA A 56 -5.00 0.56 16.62
CA ALA A 56 -4.01 0.18 17.62
C ALA A 56 -3.47 -1.23 17.38
N ASP A 57 -4.32 -2.16 16.96
CA ASP A 57 -3.91 -3.51 16.57
C ASP A 57 -2.99 -3.49 15.35
N TYR A 58 -3.29 -2.64 14.33
CA TYR A 58 -2.37 -2.40 13.20
C TYR A 58 -0.99 -1.93 13.66
N LEU A 59 -0.94 -0.95 14.56
CA LEU A 59 0.33 -0.46 15.09
C LEU A 59 1.08 -1.55 15.88
N GLY A 60 0.34 -2.44 16.55
CA GLY A 60 0.90 -3.62 17.19
C GLY A 60 1.56 -4.60 16.21
N GLU A 61 0.93 -4.82 15.04
CA GLU A 61 1.52 -5.63 13.98
C GLU A 61 2.79 -4.97 13.39
N ALA A 62 2.80 -3.65 13.26
CA ALA A 62 3.98 -2.91 12.83
C ALA A 62 5.13 -3.05 13.86
N ALA A 63 4.82 -2.98 15.15
CA ALA A 63 5.79 -3.21 16.22
C ALA A 63 6.33 -4.66 16.22
N ALA A 64 5.49 -5.65 15.88
CA ALA A 64 5.92 -7.04 15.73
C ALA A 64 6.88 -7.22 14.55
N PHE A 65 6.61 -6.53 13.43
CA PHE A 65 7.53 -6.49 12.28
C PHE A 65 8.88 -5.88 12.69
N ASP A 66 8.88 -4.75 13.39
CA ASP A 66 10.10 -4.07 13.85
C ASP A 66 10.93 -4.96 14.80
N ALA A 67 10.27 -5.65 15.72
CA ALA A 67 10.95 -6.61 16.60
C ALA A 67 11.59 -7.76 15.79
N GLY A 68 10.89 -8.28 14.77
CA GLY A 68 11.44 -9.30 13.87
C GLY A 68 12.65 -8.80 13.08
N LEU A 69 12.61 -7.56 12.62
CA LEU A 69 13.75 -6.90 11.97
C LEU A 69 14.94 -6.78 12.92
N GLY A 70 14.71 -6.41 14.17
CA GLY A 70 15.73 -6.37 15.21
C GLY A 70 16.47 -7.70 15.36
N ILE A 71 15.73 -8.81 15.41
CA ILE A 71 16.31 -10.17 15.48
C ILE A 71 17.21 -10.44 14.25
N LEU A 72 16.76 -10.09 13.05
CA LEU A 72 17.55 -10.29 11.83
C LEU A 72 18.84 -9.47 11.83
N ILE A 73 18.80 -8.23 12.32
CA ILE A 73 19.98 -7.39 12.47
C ILE A 73 21.00 -8.04 13.42
N GLU A 74 20.56 -8.57 14.55
CA GLU A 74 21.44 -9.27 15.48
C GLU A 74 22.04 -10.56 14.87
N GLU A 75 21.28 -11.30 14.06
CA GLU A 75 21.81 -12.45 13.32
C GLU A 75 22.90 -12.04 12.30
N LEU A 76 22.69 -10.94 11.55
CA LEU A 76 23.71 -10.41 10.63
C LEU A 76 24.99 -9.99 11.37
N LYS A 77 24.87 -9.35 12.53
CA LYS A 77 26.00 -9.00 13.39
C LYS A 77 26.75 -10.24 13.89
N ARG A 78 26.00 -11.25 14.37
CA ARG A 78 26.57 -12.51 14.84
C ARG A 78 27.31 -13.26 13.74
N ALA A 79 26.79 -13.20 12.50
CA ALA A 79 27.44 -13.78 11.33
C ALA A 79 28.64 -12.96 10.82
N GLY A 80 28.92 -11.78 11.38
CA GLY A 80 30.02 -10.90 10.95
C GLY A 80 29.80 -10.22 9.59
N VAL A 81 28.58 -10.24 9.04
CA VAL A 81 28.29 -9.72 7.70
C VAL A 81 27.48 -8.42 7.71
N TYR A 82 27.07 -7.93 8.86
CA TYR A 82 26.23 -6.74 9.00
C TYR A 82 26.81 -5.49 8.32
N ASP A 83 28.12 -5.28 8.43
CA ASP A 83 28.80 -4.13 7.83
C ASP A 83 29.11 -4.29 6.34
N ASN A 84 28.87 -5.48 5.78
CA ASN A 84 28.94 -5.74 4.35
C ASN A 84 27.56 -6.09 3.75
N THR A 85 26.48 -5.63 4.38
CA THR A 85 25.10 -5.91 3.93
C THR A 85 24.36 -4.61 3.67
N ILE A 86 23.70 -4.51 2.50
CA ILE A 86 22.69 -3.50 2.22
C ILE A 86 21.40 -3.97 2.89
N LEU A 87 20.91 -3.19 3.85
CA LEU A 87 19.64 -3.45 4.52
C LEU A 87 18.61 -2.43 4.03
N VAL A 88 17.49 -2.92 3.50
CA VAL A 88 16.36 -2.10 3.05
C VAL A 88 15.12 -2.49 3.84
N VAL A 89 14.44 -1.49 4.36
CA VAL A 89 13.16 -1.66 5.08
C VAL A 89 12.11 -0.82 4.38
N SER A 90 11.01 -1.45 3.98
CA SER A 90 9.89 -0.77 3.32
C SER A 90 8.56 -1.44 3.63
N GLY A 91 7.45 -0.70 3.49
CA GLY A 91 6.14 -1.28 3.23
C GLY A 91 5.98 -1.59 1.74
N ASP A 92 4.99 -2.39 1.38
CA ASP A 92 4.61 -2.69 0.00
C ASP A 92 3.45 -1.78 -0.47
N HIS A 93 2.52 -1.46 0.41
CA HIS A 93 1.38 -0.56 0.22
C HIS A 93 0.84 -0.07 1.58
N GLY A 94 -0.19 0.78 1.56
CA GLY A 94 -0.83 1.30 2.77
C GLY A 94 -1.68 0.27 3.51
N VAL A 95 -2.27 0.72 4.61
CA VAL A 95 -2.97 -0.12 5.61
C VAL A 95 -4.14 -0.90 4.98
N PRO A 96 -4.22 -2.24 5.19
CA PRO A 96 -5.31 -3.04 4.67
C PRO A 96 -6.60 -2.90 5.50
N GLY A 97 -7.76 -2.93 4.85
CA GLY A 97 -9.07 -2.96 5.51
C GLY A 97 -9.50 -1.64 6.16
N VAL A 98 -8.90 -0.53 5.78
CA VAL A 98 -9.30 0.82 6.20
C VAL A 98 -9.47 1.75 5.00
N THR A 99 -10.25 2.80 5.20
CA THR A 99 -10.51 3.85 4.21
C THR A 99 -9.20 4.38 3.61
N ARG A 100 -9.17 4.56 2.28
CA ARG A 100 -8.03 5.14 1.53
C ARG A 100 -6.68 4.45 1.70
N GLY A 101 -6.64 3.32 2.38
CA GLY A 101 -5.45 2.49 2.51
C GLY A 101 -5.19 1.64 1.26
N LYS A 102 -4.84 0.37 1.45
CA LYS A 102 -4.60 -0.61 0.37
C LYS A 102 -5.62 -0.50 -0.76
N CYS A 103 -5.19 -0.62 -2.00
CA CYS A 103 -5.99 -0.50 -3.23
C CYS A 103 -6.46 0.92 -3.58
N ASN A 104 -5.94 1.95 -2.95
CA ASN A 104 -6.22 3.35 -3.30
C ASN A 104 -4.96 4.08 -3.75
N LEU A 105 -5.12 5.17 -4.52
CA LEU A 105 -4.00 5.97 -5.02
C LEU A 105 -3.73 7.24 -4.20
N TYR A 106 -4.38 7.40 -3.06
CA TYR A 106 -4.06 8.45 -2.08
C TYR A 106 -2.75 8.12 -1.35
N ASP A 107 -2.06 9.12 -0.80
CA ASP A 107 -0.80 8.91 -0.05
C ASP A 107 -0.94 7.82 1.03
N PHE A 108 -2.08 7.73 1.71
CA PHE A 108 -2.32 6.70 2.72
C PHE A 108 -2.35 5.27 2.17
N GLY A 109 -2.57 5.12 0.85
CA GLY A 109 -2.54 3.83 0.14
C GLY A 109 -1.22 3.54 -0.57
N THR A 110 -0.45 4.58 -0.93
CA THR A 110 0.71 4.44 -1.81
C THR A 110 2.03 4.90 -1.20
N LYS A 111 2.01 5.87 -0.26
CA LYS A 111 3.22 6.36 0.40
C LYS A 111 3.60 5.43 1.53
N VAL A 112 4.67 4.68 1.35
CA VAL A 112 5.21 3.74 2.33
C VAL A 112 6.55 4.24 2.89
N PRO A 113 6.93 3.84 4.12
CA PRO A 113 8.26 4.13 4.63
C PRO A 113 9.31 3.42 3.76
N LEU A 114 10.45 4.05 3.57
CA LEU A 114 11.62 3.44 2.94
C LEU A 114 12.88 3.88 3.70
N ALA A 115 13.61 2.94 4.25
CA ALA A 115 14.90 3.18 4.87
C ALA A 115 15.96 2.26 4.26
N ILE A 116 17.14 2.83 3.96
CA ILE A 116 18.24 2.09 3.35
C ILE A 116 19.51 2.31 4.18
N ARG A 117 20.08 1.22 4.66
CA ARG A 117 21.43 1.19 5.24
C ARG A 117 22.38 0.51 4.25
N TRP A 118 23.44 1.21 3.89
CA TRP A 118 24.48 0.67 3.01
C TRP A 118 25.86 1.21 3.46
N PRO A 119 26.58 0.53 4.34
CA PRO A 119 27.83 1.02 4.94
C PRO A 119 28.90 1.42 3.93
N GLY A 120 29.04 0.67 2.84
CA GLY A 120 30.02 0.96 1.78
C GLY A 120 29.55 1.98 0.73
N GLY A 121 28.27 2.40 0.73
CA GLY A 121 27.69 3.22 -0.32
C GLY A 121 27.10 4.55 0.16
N VAL A 122 26.43 4.57 1.31
CA VAL A 122 25.86 5.80 1.88
C VAL A 122 26.96 6.66 2.48
N LYS A 123 27.16 7.87 1.95
CA LYS A 123 28.21 8.79 2.41
C LYS A 123 27.89 9.47 3.73
N LYS A 124 26.63 9.89 3.92
CA LYS A 124 26.14 10.56 5.13
C LYS A 124 24.94 9.78 5.69
N ALA A 125 25.14 9.14 6.82
CA ALA A 125 24.07 8.42 7.52
C ALA A 125 23.11 9.38 8.24
N GLY A 126 21.88 8.92 8.50
CA GLY A 126 20.87 9.64 9.27
C GLY A 126 20.21 10.81 8.55
N ARG A 127 20.42 10.97 7.24
CA ARG A 127 19.78 12.00 6.43
C ARG A 127 18.40 11.60 5.95
N VAL A 128 17.60 12.61 5.63
CA VAL A 128 16.30 12.46 4.97
C VAL A 128 16.41 12.95 3.54
N VAL A 129 15.89 12.17 2.61
CA VAL A 129 15.87 12.47 1.17
C VAL A 129 14.41 12.62 0.76
N ASP A 130 14.10 13.73 0.07
CA ASP A 130 12.74 14.09 -0.35
C ASP A 130 12.46 13.77 -1.82
N ASP A 131 13.44 13.21 -2.53
CA ASP A 131 13.25 12.70 -3.90
C ASP A 131 12.11 11.69 -3.94
N PHE A 132 11.27 11.79 -4.96
CA PHE A 132 10.28 10.76 -5.20
C PHE A 132 10.94 9.46 -5.65
N VAL A 133 10.66 8.41 -4.88
CA VAL A 133 11.19 7.06 -5.10
C VAL A 133 10.03 6.10 -5.31
N SER A 134 10.16 5.25 -6.33
CA SER A 134 9.24 4.14 -6.57
C SER A 134 9.91 2.83 -6.13
N LEU A 135 9.18 1.89 -5.53
CA LEU A 135 9.76 0.61 -5.10
C LEU A 135 10.47 -0.17 -6.23
N PRO A 136 10.02 -0.11 -7.50
CA PRO A 136 10.79 -0.64 -8.62
C PRO A 136 12.23 -0.12 -8.73
N ASP A 137 12.53 1.08 -8.21
CA ASP A 137 13.90 1.67 -8.24
C ASP A 137 14.91 0.85 -7.42
N LEU A 138 14.44 0.01 -6.50
CA LEU A 138 15.31 -0.87 -5.71
C LEU A 138 15.99 -1.93 -6.58
N ALA A 139 15.34 -2.43 -7.62
CA ALA A 139 15.91 -3.48 -8.45
C ALA A 139 17.17 -3.02 -9.21
N PRO A 140 17.16 -1.92 -10.00
CA PRO A 140 18.38 -1.41 -10.61
C PRO A 140 19.41 -0.93 -9.58
N THR A 141 18.98 -0.48 -8.40
CA THR A 141 19.89 -0.09 -7.31
C THR A 141 20.69 -1.28 -6.81
N PHE A 142 20.06 -2.42 -6.59
CA PHE A 142 20.76 -3.64 -6.14
C PHE A 142 21.70 -4.20 -7.20
N LEU A 143 21.29 -4.17 -8.47
CA LEU A 143 22.14 -4.60 -9.57
C LEU A 143 23.39 -3.72 -9.68
N GLU A 144 23.22 -2.41 -9.67
CA GLU A 144 24.35 -1.46 -9.75
C GLU A 144 25.27 -1.57 -8.53
N ALA A 145 24.70 -1.73 -7.33
CA ALA A 145 25.48 -1.93 -6.11
C ALA A 145 26.32 -3.23 -6.15
N ALA A 146 25.83 -4.26 -6.84
CA ALA A 146 26.51 -5.52 -7.08
C ALA A 146 27.47 -5.48 -8.29
N GLY A 147 27.64 -4.35 -8.97
CA GLY A 147 28.47 -4.23 -10.18
C GLY A 147 27.84 -4.84 -11.45
N VAL A 148 26.54 -5.11 -11.43
CA VAL A 148 25.82 -5.69 -12.55
C VAL A 148 25.04 -4.60 -13.28
N GLN A 149 25.15 -4.54 -14.61
CA GLN A 149 24.41 -3.58 -15.42
C GLN A 149 22.91 -3.96 -15.46
N PRO A 150 22.00 -3.02 -15.10
CA PRO A 150 20.58 -3.25 -15.23
C PRO A 150 20.17 -3.51 -16.69
N PRO A 151 19.27 -4.46 -16.95
CA PRO A 151 18.75 -4.69 -18.31
C PRO A 151 18.09 -3.43 -18.89
N LYS A 152 18.25 -3.18 -20.19
CA LYS A 152 17.65 -2.01 -20.89
C LYS A 152 16.11 -1.99 -20.85
N THR A 153 15.48 -3.13 -20.62
CA THR A 153 14.02 -3.26 -20.45
C THR A 153 13.52 -2.76 -19.10
N MET A 154 14.43 -2.49 -18.13
CA MET A 154 14.09 -1.98 -16.82
C MET A 154 13.90 -0.47 -16.92
N THR A 155 12.70 0.01 -16.63
CA THR A 155 12.32 1.44 -16.75
C THR A 155 12.58 2.23 -15.47
N ALA A 156 12.74 1.54 -14.35
CA ALA A 156 13.03 2.14 -13.05
C ALA A 156 14.48 2.69 -12.99
N ARG A 157 14.72 3.65 -12.10
CA ARG A 157 15.98 4.37 -12.00
C ARG A 157 16.73 4.00 -10.72
N SER A 158 18.01 3.65 -10.83
CA SER A 158 18.86 3.37 -9.67
C SER A 158 18.92 4.54 -8.69
N LEU A 159 18.96 4.24 -7.40
CA LEU A 159 19.14 5.19 -6.29
C LEU A 159 20.60 5.35 -5.89
N VAL A 160 21.55 4.69 -6.55
CA VAL A 160 22.96 4.69 -6.13
C VAL A 160 23.55 6.11 -6.09
N SER A 161 23.23 6.96 -7.07
CA SER A 161 23.68 8.36 -7.07
C SER A 161 23.10 9.15 -5.91
N VAL A 162 21.82 8.96 -5.60
CA VAL A 162 21.14 9.57 -4.46
C VAL A 162 21.76 9.08 -3.14
N LEU A 163 21.99 7.78 -3.00
CA LEU A 163 22.58 7.18 -1.79
C LEU A 163 24.02 7.65 -1.54
N LYS A 164 24.80 7.85 -2.61
CA LYS A 164 26.20 8.35 -2.53
C LYS A 164 26.31 9.87 -2.33
N SER A 165 25.23 10.63 -2.50
CA SER A 165 25.21 12.06 -2.19
C SER A 165 25.29 12.30 -0.68
N GLU A 166 25.77 13.46 -0.28
CA GLU A 166 25.78 13.94 1.10
C GLU A 166 24.65 14.97 1.39
N ALA A 167 23.90 15.38 0.34
CA ALA A 167 22.84 16.35 0.45
C ALA A 167 21.60 15.76 1.16
N ASP A 168 20.95 16.57 1.96
CA ASP A 168 19.61 16.33 2.50
C ASP A 168 18.54 16.92 1.56
N GLY A 169 17.30 16.55 1.75
CA GLY A 169 16.18 17.05 0.94
C GLY A 169 16.18 16.46 -0.46
N GLN A 170 15.82 17.28 -1.45
CA GLN A 170 15.83 16.86 -2.85
C GLN A 170 17.26 16.81 -3.40
N VAL A 171 17.70 15.62 -3.81
CA VAL A 171 19.07 15.34 -4.30
C VAL A 171 19.08 15.33 -5.83
N ASP A 172 18.12 14.67 -6.45
CA ASP A 172 17.96 14.59 -7.91
C ASP A 172 16.68 15.35 -8.34
N PRO A 173 16.81 16.55 -8.93
CA PRO A 173 15.66 17.33 -9.37
C PRO A 173 14.76 16.63 -10.38
N ALA A 174 15.24 15.59 -11.07
CA ALA A 174 14.43 14.79 -11.99
C ALA A 174 13.52 13.78 -11.26
N ARG A 175 13.67 13.64 -9.94
CA ARG A 175 12.80 12.82 -9.07
C ARG A 175 11.74 13.68 -8.39
N ASP A 176 11.04 14.49 -9.17
CA ASP A 176 10.04 15.47 -8.70
C ASP A 176 8.61 14.95 -8.69
N ALA A 177 8.38 13.69 -9.12
CA ALA A 177 7.08 13.04 -9.09
C ALA A 177 7.19 11.50 -9.11
N VAL A 178 6.09 10.86 -8.69
CA VAL A 178 5.81 9.45 -8.96
C VAL A 178 4.48 9.28 -9.67
N PHE A 179 4.38 8.18 -10.43
CA PHE A 179 3.17 7.79 -11.14
C PHE A 179 2.70 6.46 -10.57
N THR A 180 1.40 6.37 -10.31
CA THR A 180 0.79 5.16 -9.74
C THR A 180 -0.45 4.79 -10.53
N GLY A 181 -0.82 3.52 -10.49
CA GLY A 181 -1.97 3.03 -11.22
C GLY A 181 -2.61 1.83 -10.56
N ARG A 182 -3.89 1.64 -10.88
CA ARG A 182 -4.68 0.51 -10.45
C ARG A 182 -5.58 0.05 -11.58
N GLU A 183 -5.76 -1.26 -11.70
CA GLU A 183 -6.76 -1.88 -12.54
C GLU A 183 -7.67 -2.77 -11.71
N ARG A 184 -7.11 -3.78 -11.09
CA ARG A 184 -7.83 -4.82 -10.39
C ARG A 184 -7.01 -5.28 -9.19
N HIS A 185 -7.67 -5.56 -8.08
CA HIS A 185 -7.00 -6.19 -6.93
C HIS A 185 -7.52 -7.61 -6.74
N VAL A 186 -8.77 -7.78 -6.30
CA VAL A 186 -9.34 -9.12 -6.20
C VAL A 186 -10.27 -9.44 -7.37
N ALA A 187 -10.21 -10.69 -7.83
CA ALA A 187 -11.18 -11.23 -8.75
C ALA A 187 -12.58 -11.19 -8.14
N LYS A 188 -13.61 -10.98 -8.98
CA LYS A 188 -15.01 -10.97 -8.57
C LYS A 188 -15.43 -9.84 -7.64
N ALA A 189 -14.56 -8.84 -7.39
CA ALA A 189 -14.95 -7.67 -6.62
C ALA A 189 -16.11 -6.90 -7.29
N ARG A 190 -16.23 -6.99 -8.62
CA ARG A 190 -17.29 -6.37 -9.44
C ARG A 190 -17.88 -7.38 -10.40
N THR A 191 -19.16 -7.21 -10.76
CA THR A 191 -19.82 -8.06 -11.75
C THR A 191 -19.02 -8.10 -13.06
N GLY A 192 -18.89 -9.29 -13.65
CA GLY A 192 -18.10 -9.50 -14.86
C GLY A 192 -16.60 -9.34 -14.64
N ASN A 193 -16.14 -9.35 -13.39
CA ASN A 193 -14.74 -9.18 -13.03
C ASN A 193 -14.10 -7.90 -13.61
N LYS A 194 -14.91 -6.86 -13.73
CA LYS A 194 -14.48 -5.57 -14.29
C LYS A 194 -13.42 -4.89 -13.43
N PRO A 195 -12.41 -4.24 -14.04
CA PRO A 195 -11.44 -3.43 -13.32
C PRO A 195 -12.06 -2.15 -12.75
N TYR A 196 -11.33 -1.49 -11.87
CA TYR A 196 -11.52 -0.09 -11.53
C TYR A 196 -10.25 0.66 -11.91
N PRO A 197 -10.18 1.17 -13.15
CA PRO A 197 -8.96 1.77 -13.67
C PRO A 197 -8.75 3.17 -13.12
N GLN A 198 -7.60 3.35 -12.49
CA GLN A 198 -7.13 4.65 -11.99
C GLN A 198 -5.69 4.88 -12.40
N ARG A 199 -5.32 6.14 -12.64
CA ARG A 199 -3.93 6.60 -12.79
C ARG A 199 -3.75 7.88 -12.01
N ALA A 200 -2.58 8.03 -11.40
CA ALA A 200 -2.28 9.22 -10.62
C ALA A 200 -0.85 9.71 -10.86
N VAL A 201 -0.67 11.00 -10.71
CA VAL A 201 0.64 11.65 -10.57
C VAL A 201 0.69 12.38 -9.24
N ARG A 202 1.73 12.14 -8.47
CA ARG A 202 2.03 12.76 -7.18
C ARG A 202 3.31 13.58 -7.32
N THR A 203 3.20 14.89 -7.17
CA THR A 203 4.32 15.85 -7.06
C THR A 203 4.44 16.32 -5.63
N ASP A 204 5.45 17.11 -5.28
CA ASP A 204 5.59 17.65 -3.92
C ASP A 204 4.31 18.30 -3.40
N LYS A 205 3.67 19.14 -4.21
CA LYS A 205 2.50 19.91 -3.79
C LYS A 205 1.16 19.25 -4.11
N TYR A 206 1.04 18.52 -5.23
CA TYR A 206 -0.25 18.06 -5.73
C TYR A 206 -0.30 16.56 -5.93
N LEU A 207 -1.48 16.00 -5.61
CA LEU A 207 -1.91 14.68 -6.07
C LEU A 207 -3.05 14.87 -7.07
N TYR A 208 -2.89 14.31 -8.28
CA TYR A 208 -3.92 14.29 -9.30
C TYR A 208 -4.25 12.87 -9.71
N ILE A 209 -5.55 12.52 -9.72
CA ILE A 209 -6.05 11.16 -10.04
C ILE A 209 -7.05 11.26 -11.20
N ILE A 210 -6.96 10.31 -12.13
CA ILE A 210 -7.99 10.04 -13.14
C ILE A 210 -8.66 8.71 -12.80
N ASN A 211 -9.98 8.75 -12.59
CA ASN A 211 -10.86 7.61 -12.49
C ASN A 211 -11.50 7.38 -13.87
N PHE A 212 -11.01 6.41 -14.65
CA PHE A 212 -11.46 6.22 -16.04
C PHE A 212 -12.89 5.70 -16.15
N GLU A 213 -13.38 5.04 -15.09
CA GLU A 213 -14.71 4.45 -15.02
C GLU A 213 -15.39 4.85 -13.69
N PRO A 214 -15.72 6.15 -13.51
CA PRO A 214 -16.22 6.69 -12.25
C PRO A 214 -17.58 6.11 -11.84
N GLU A 215 -18.34 5.54 -12.79
CA GLU A 215 -19.62 4.87 -12.53
C GLU A 215 -19.46 3.53 -11.79
N ARG A 216 -18.25 2.95 -11.79
CA ARG A 216 -17.99 1.70 -11.09
C ARG A 216 -17.68 1.96 -9.62
N TRP A 217 -18.03 1.02 -8.77
CA TRP A 217 -17.65 1.06 -7.37
C TRP A 217 -16.16 0.79 -7.19
N PRO A 218 -15.37 1.69 -6.58
CA PRO A 218 -13.92 1.56 -6.50
C PRO A 218 -13.47 0.36 -5.68
N MET A 219 -14.18 0.05 -4.59
CA MET A 219 -13.79 -1.03 -3.67
C MET A 219 -14.58 -2.33 -3.91
N GLY A 220 -15.30 -2.42 -5.03
CA GLY A 220 -16.15 -3.58 -5.35
C GLY A 220 -17.60 -3.37 -4.94
N ILE A 221 -18.38 -4.41 -5.07
CA ILE A 221 -19.83 -4.41 -4.84
C ILE A 221 -20.22 -5.53 -3.86
N GLY A 222 -21.48 -5.54 -3.49
CA GLY A 222 -22.06 -6.60 -2.67
C GLY A 222 -23.59 -6.52 -2.68
N PRO A 223 -24.29 -7.51 -2.06
CA PRO A 223 -25.73 -7.47 -1.90
C PRO A 223 -26.18 -6.16 -1.22
N GLY A 224 -27.18 -5.50 -1.79
CA GLY A 224 -27.64 -4.19 -1.35
C GLY A 224 -26.78 -2.99 -1.77
N TYR A 225 -25.70 -3.23 -2.54
CA TYR A 225 -24.75 -2.21 -2.99
C TYR A 225 -24.44 -2.34 -4.49
N GLY A 226 -25.45 -2.65 -5.31
CA GLY A 226 -25.29 -2.84 -6.75
C GLY A 226 -24.66 -4.18 -7.16
N GLY A 227 -24.50 -5.09 -6.23
CA GLY A 227 -24.04 -6.45 -6.46
C GLY A 227 -25.17 -7.46 -6.69
N PRO A 228 -24.86 -8.76 -6.65
CA PRO A 228 -25.87 -9.83 -6.79
C PRO A 228 -26.98 -9.71 -5.74
N ASP A 229 -28.15 -10.22 -6.08
CA ASP A 229 -29.27 -10.33 -5.13
C ASP A 229 -28.88 -11.14 -3.90
N GLY A 230 -29.36 -10.69 -2.75
CA GLY A 230 -29.06 -11.34 -1.49
C GLY A 230 -29.29 -10.41 -0.29
N PRO A 231 -29.26 -10.96 0.93
CA PRO A 231 -29.37 -10.15 2.14
C PRO A 231 -28.16 -9.20 2.27
N ILE A 232 -28.43 -7.98 2.74
CA ILE A 232 -27.37 -7.02 3.09
C ILE A 232 -26.50 -7.67 4.17
N PRO A 233 -25.15 -7.70 3.99
CA PRO A 233 -24.27 -8.34 4.95
C PRO A 233 -24.33 -7.71 6.33
N SER A 234 -24.35 -8.56 7.36
CA SER A 234 -24.29 -8.12 8.75
C SER A 234 -22.90 -7.56 9.11
N TYR A 235 -22.83 -6.87 10.26
CA TYR A 235 -21.56 -6.41 10.83
C TYR A 235 -20.53 -7.54 10.93
N GLU A 236 -20.91 -8.69 11.47
CA GLU A 236 -20.04 -9.85 11.63
C GLU A 236 -19.56 -10.41 10.29
N GLN A 237 -20.42 -10.46 9.29
CA GLN A 237 -20.01 -10.88 7.95
C GLN A 237 -19.00 -9.93 7.33
N LEU A 238 -19.17 -8.62 7.47
CA LEU A 238 -18.24 -7.61 6.96
C LEU A 238 -16.91 -7.61 7.72
N ARG A 239 -16.94 -7.90 9.02
CA ARG A 239 -15.76 -8.01 9.87
C ARG A 239 -14.89 -9.22 9.56
N GLU A 240 -15.52 -10.34 9.19
CA GLU A 240 -14.85 -11.64 9.07
C GLU A 240 -14.62 -12.10 7.62
N ASN A 241 -15.35 -11.56 6.66
CA ASN A 241 -15.31 -11.99 5.26
C ASN A 241 -15.12 -10.81 4.31
N THR A 242 -13.94 -10.71 3.70
CA THR A 242 -13.61 -9.68 2.71
C THR A 242 -14.62 -9.63 1.56
N PHE A 243 -15.16 -10.78 1.16
CA PHE A 243 -16.04 -10.92 0.00
C PHE A 243 -17.52 -10.75 0.32
N ALA A 244 -17.90 -10.45 1.56
CA ALA A 244 -19.30 -10.20 1.90
C ALA A 244 -19.87 -8.98 1.14
N ALA A 245 -19.09 -7.90 1.05
CA ALA A 245 -19.28 -6.75 0.17
C ALA A 245 -17.96 -5.99 0.03
N PHE A 246 -17.81 -5.16 -1.00
CA PHE A 246 -16.63 -4.33 -1.22
C PHE A 246 -15.31 -5.11 -1.10
N GLY A 247 -15.15 -6.12 -1.99
CA GLY A 247 -14.09 -7.12 -1.90
C GLY A 247 -12.66 -6.60 -2.05
N ASP A 248 -12.47 -5.38 -2.57
CA ASP A 248 -11.16 -4.72 -2.62
C ASP A 248 -10.80 -4.01 -1.29
N LEU A 249 -11.72 -3.96 -0.32
CA LEU A 249 -11.50 -3.53 1.05
C LEU A 249 -11.50 -4.75 1.97
N ASP A 250 -10.36 -5.08 2.57
CA ASP A 250 -10.23 -6.25 3.43
C ASP A 250 -11.21 -6.24 4.61
N ALA A 251 -11.65 -7.43 5.04
CA ALA A 251 -12.51 -7.59 6.21
C ALA A 251 -11.86 -6.98 7.45
N SER A 252 -12.62 -6.17 8.18
CA SER A 252 -12.14 -5.48 9.37
C SER A 252 -13.28 -4.97 10.24
N PRO A 253 -13.04 -4.72 11.55
CA PRO A 253 -13.98 -3.98 12.39
C PRO A 253 -14.30 -2.60 11.83
N THR A 254 -13.30 -1.89 11.29
CA THR A 254 -13.44 -0.58 10.66
C THR A 254 -14.37 -0.62 9.44
N LYS A 255 -14.14 -1.55 8.50
CA LYS A 255 -15.04 -1.77 7.35
C LYS A 255 -16.46 -2.07 7.79
N ALA A 256 -16.60 -2.99 8.73
CA ALA A 256 -17.92 -3.40 9.23
C ALA A 256 -18.68 -2.22 9.84
N TRP A 257 -18.01 -1.41 10.66
CA TRP A 257 -18.61 -0.23 11.28
C TRP A 257 -19.05 0.79 10.22
N ILE A 258 -18.19 1.15 9.29
CA ILE A 258 -18.47 2.14 8.24
C ILE A 258 -19.64 1.69 7.37
N VAL A 259 -19.61 0.45 6.89
CA VAL A 259 -20.63 -0.05 5.95
C VAL A 259 -21.99 -0.20 6.60
N THR A 260 -22.05 -0.67 7.86
CA THR A 260 -23.34 -0.81 8.58
C THR A 260 -23.89 0.51 9.09
N ARG A 261 -23.09 1.58 9.10
CA ARG A 261 -23.47 2.94 9.54
C ARG A 261 -23.64 3.92 8.40
N ARG A 262 -23.76 3.45 7.16
CA ARG A 262 -23.85 4.32 5.97
C ARG A 262 -24.94 5.40 6.07
N ASP A 263 -26.06 5.08 6.74
CA ASP A 263 -27.19 6.00 6.86
C ASP A 263 -27.00 6.98 8.05
N ASP A 264 -26.26 6.58 9.08
CA ASP A 264 -25.93 7.38 10.25
C ASP A 264 -24.67 8.27 10.01
N ASP A 265 -23.69 7.75 9.25
CA ASP A 265 -22.44 8.44 8.90
C ASP A 265 -22.14 8.26 7.39
N PRO A 266 -22.94 8.88 6.52
CA PRO A 266 -22.78 8.77 5.07
C PRO A 266 -21.43 9.28 4.57
N LYS A 267 -20.82 10.21 5.29
CA LYS A 267 -19.51 10.80 4.91
C LYS A 267 -18.38 9.76 5.02
N SER A 268 -18.32 9.02 6.12
CA SER A 268 -17.33 7.94 6.28
C SER A 268 -17.53 6.83 5.25
N PHE A 269 -18.79 6.49 4.94
CA PHE A 269 -19.12 5.53 3.89
C PHE A 269 -18.63 6.01 2.52
N GLU A 270 -18.91 7.27 2.17
CA GLU A 270 -18.47 7.86 0.90
C GLU A 270 -16.95 7.86 0.76
N TYR A 271 -16.21 8.23 1.80
CA TYR A 271 -14.74 8.18 1.78
C TYR A 271 -14.19 6.76 1.62
N ALA A 272 -14.85 5.76 2.19
CA ALA A 272 -14.36 4.39 2.21
C ALA A 272 -14.63 3.64 0.90
N VAL A 273 -15.83 3.78 0.36
CA VAL A 273 -16.31 2.95 -0.74
C VAL A 273 -17.09 3.72 -1.81
N GLY A 274 -17.42 4.98 -1.58
CA GLY A 274 -18.16 5.83 -2.51
C GLY A 274 -17.48 5.93 -3.88
N ARG A 275 -18.23 6.40 -4.87
CA ARG A 275 -17.75 6.56 -6.26
C ARG A 275 -17.17 7.96 -6.44
N PRO A 276 -15.85 8.11 -6.53
CA PRO A 276 -15.23 9.41 -6.76
C PRO A 276 -15.54 9.91 -8.18
N PRO A 277 -15.49 11.23 -8.41
CA PRO A 277 -15.63 11.80 -9.74
C PRO A 277 -14.48 11.37 -10.67
N MET A 278 -14.62 11.63 -11.97
CA MET A 278 -13.60 11.29 -12.97
C MET A 278 -12.23 11.91 -12.63
N TYR A 279 -12.22 13.12 -12.10
CA TYR A 279 -10.99 13.85 -11.78
C TYR A 279 -10.93 14.20 -10.30
N GLU A 280 -9.77 13.97 -9.70
CA GLU A 280 -9.48 14.38 -8.35
C GLU A 280 -8.17 15.17 -8.34
N LEU A 281 -8.15 16.30 -7.59
CA LEU A 281 -6.97 17.13 -7.37
C LEU A 281 -6.90 17.53 -5.90
N TYR A 282 -5.77 17.31 -5.26
CA TYR A 282 -5.56 17.66 -3.86
C TYR A 282 -4.27 18.44 -3.68
N ASP A 283 -4.30 19.48 -2.83
CA ASP A 283 -3.10 20.18 -2.38
C ASP A 283 -2.54 19.46 -1.14
N MET A 284 -1.45 18.74 -1.32
CA MET A 284 -0.86 17.87 -0.30
C MET A 284 -0.13 18.63 0.81
N HIS A 285 0.10 19.93 0.65
CA HIS A 285 0.64 20.77 1.72
C HIS A 285 -0.42 21.19 2.74
N THR A 286 -1.68 21.32 2.30
CA THR A 286 -2.77 21.79 3.15
C THR A 286 -3.83 20.72 3.44
N ASP A 287 -3.91 19.69 2.62
CA ASP A 287 -4.89 18.61 2.71
C ASP A 287 -4.23 17.23 2.53
N VAL A 288 -3.35 16.87 3.44
CA VAL A 288 -2.64 15.56 3.43
C VAL A 288 -3.58 14.36 3.49
N HIS A 289 -4.82 14.57 3.90
CA HIS A 289 -5.84 13.51 3.97
C HIS A 289 -6.73 13.47 2.73
N CYS A 290 -6.52 14.35 1.74
CA CYS A 290 -7.27 14.38 0.49
C CYS A 290 -8.79 14.54 0.71
N ILE A 291 -9.22 15.40 1.61
CA ILE A 291 -10.64 15.59 1.97
C ILE A 291 -11.36 16.50 1.00
N HIS A 292 -10.66 17.49 0.44
CA HIS A 292 -11.22 18.53 -0.40
C HIS A 292 -10.73 18.39 -1.85
N ASN A 293 -11.56 17.78 -2.69
CA ASN A 293 -11.25 17.66 -4.11
C ASN A 293 -11.35 19.04 -4.79
N LEU A 294 -10.24 19.53 -5.33
CA LEU A 294 -10.10 20.82 -6.00
C LEU A 294 -10.26 20.73 -7.52
N ALA A 295 -10.58 19.56 -8.07
CA ALA A 295 -10.60 19.36 -9.52
C ALA A 295 -11.64 20.23 -10.24
N GLU A 296 -12.73 20.58 -9.58
CA GLU A 296 -13.79 21.44 -10.14
C GLU A 296 -13.69 22.91 -9.67
N ASP A 297 -12.68 23.26 -8.86
CA ASP A 297 -12.44 24.65 -8.45
C ASP A 297 -11.91 25.46 -9.66
N PRO A 298 -12.61 26.50 -10.12
CA PRO A 298 -12.16 27.33 -11.24
C PRO A 298 -10.78 27.97 -11.02
N THR A 299 -10.41 28.27 -9.78
CA THR A 299 -9.10 28.85 -9.44
C THR A 299 -7.96 27.87 -9.64
N MET A 300 -8.25 26.59 -9.64
CA MET A 300 -7.30 25.48 -9.83
C MET A 300 -7.26 24.94 -11.28
N ALA A 301 -8.02 25.52 -12.20
CA ALA A 301 -8.14 25.04 -13.57
C ALA A 301 -6.77 24.91 -14.30
N THR A 302 -5.88 25.87 -14.10
CA THR A 302 -4.52 25.84 -14.68
C THR A 302 -3.69 24.71 -14.10
N VAL A 303 -3.70 24.54 -12.77
CA VAL A 303 -2.99 23.46 -12.07
C VAL A 303 -3.53 22.11 -12.51
N ARG A 304 -4.86 21.94 -12.52
CA ARG A 304 -5.50 20.71 -12.98
C ARG A 304 -5.04 20.35 -14.41
N LYS A 305 -5.04 21.32 -15.32
CA LYS A 305 -4.59 21.12 -16.71
C LYS A 305 -3.13 20.67 -16.75
N GLN A 306 -2.23 21.32 -16.04
CA GLN A 306 -0.81 20.96 -15.99
C GLN A 306 -0.60 19.54 -15.45
N MET A 307 -1.25 19.19 -14.38
CA MET A 307 -1.16 17.85 -13.77
C MET A 307 -1.74 16.78 -14.71
N HIS A 308 -2.84 17.08 -15.38
CA HIS A 308 -3.44 16.20 -16.38
C HIS A 308 -2.47 15.96 -17.55
N GLU A 309 -1.93 17.03 -18.15
CA GLU A 309 -0.99 16.94 -19.25
C GLU A 309 0.27 16.15 -18.88
N ARG A 310 0.78 16.38 -17.67
CA ARG A 310 1.93 15.63 -17.14
C ARG A 310 1.63 14.14 -17.04
N LEU A 311 0.51 13.77 -16.42
CA LEU A 311 0.09 12.37 -16.31
C LEU A 311 -0.12 11.74 -17.68
N MET A 312 -0.87 12.39 -18.56
CA MET A 312 -1.15 11.86 -19.90
C MET A 312 0.10 11.71 -20.77
N THR A 313 1.08 12.58 -20.59
CA THR A 313 2.38 12.48 -21.26
C THR A 313 3.12 11.23 -20.82
N GLU A 314 3.21 10.99 -19.52
CA GLU A 314 3.84 9.79 -18.98
C GLU A 314 3.14 8.51 -19.46
N LEU A 315 1.81 8.46 -19.38
CA LEU A 315 1.04 7.29 -19.82
C LEU A 315 1.25 6.96 -21.29
N LYS A 316 1.34 8.00 -22.14
CA LYS A 316 1.64 7.83 -23.57
C LYS A 316 3.06 7.36 -23.82
N GLN A 317 4.04 7.94 -23.13
CA GLN A 317 5.46 7.59 -23.27
C GLN A 317 5.76 6.17 -22.81
N THR A 318 5.08 5.72 -21.76
CA THR A 318 5.21 4.37 -21.23
C THR A 318 4.31 3.34 -21.91
N GLY A 319 3.47 3.77 -22.85
CA GLY A 319 2.57 2.88 -23.60
C GLY A 319 1.46 2.30 -22.75
N ASP A 320 0.93 3.08 -21.77
CA ASP A 320 -0.17 2.61 -20.93
C ASP A 320 -1.41 2.30 -21.79
N PRO A 321 -1.95 1.06 -21.70
CA PRO A 321 -3.07 0.65 -22.55
C PRO A 321 -4.33 1.51 -22.37
N ARG A 322 -4.52 2.15 -21.22
CA ARG A 322 -5.73 2.98 -20.97
C ARG A 322 -5.80 4.22 -21.85
N VAL A 323 -4.69 4.68 -22.39
CA VAL A 323 -4.65 5.88 -23.26
C VAL A 323 -4.49 5.54 -24.74
N SER A 324 -4.37 4.26 -25.10
CA SER A 324 -4.16 3.77 -26.46
C SER A 324 -5.37 3.04 -27.05
N ASP A 325 -6.57 3.22 -26.52
CA ASP A 325 -7.81 2.51 -26.89
C ASP A 325 -7.73 0.98 -26.70
N ASN A 326 -6.75 0.52 -25.97
CA ASN A 326 -6.60 -0.89 -25.66
C ASN A 326 -7.47 -1.27 -24.45
N VAL A 327 -8.43 -2.16 -24.68
CA VAL A 327 -9.38 -2.66 -23.67
C VAL A 327 -8.90 -3.95 -23.01
N ILE A 328 -7.62 -4.28 -23.07
CA ILE A 328 -7.05 -5.54 -22.57
C ILE A 328 -7.42 -5.79 -21.10
N PHE A 329 -7.50 -4.71 -20.30
CA PHE A 329 -7.84 -4.83 -18.88
C PHE A 329 -9.33 -5.03 -18.61
N GLU A 330 -10.21 -4.84 -19.60
CA GLU A 330 -11.66 -5.06 -19.46
C GLU A 330 -12.00 -6.55 -19.42
N THR A 331 -11.12 -7.39 -19.92
CA THR A 331 -11.19 -8.85 -19.79
C THR A 331 -10.06 -9.34 -18.91
N SER A 332 -10.32 -10.36 -18.10
CA SER A 332 -9.30 -10.96 -17.24
C SER A 332 -9.13 -12.43 -17.58
N PRO A 333 -8.12 -12.79 -18.37
CA PRO A 333 -7.89 -14.19 -18.74
C PRO A 333 -7.36 -15.05 -17.58
N TYR A 334 -6.93 -14.42 -16.48
CA TYR A 334 -6.20 -15.12 -15.41
C TYR A 334 -6.99 -15.35 -14.12
N THR A 335 -8.28 -15.02 -14.09
CA THR A 335 -9.06 -15.07 -12.85
C THR A 335 -9.49 -16.46 -12.43
N ASP A 336 -9.41 -17.42 -13.30
CA ASP A 336 -9.86 -18.78 -13.07
C ASP A 336 -8.69 -19.81 -13.12
N ILE A 337 -7.50 -19.41 -12.68
CA ILE A 337 -6.46 -20.40 -12.41
C ILE A 337 -7.02 -21.29 -11.30
N PRO A 338 -7.36 -22.57 -11.59
CA PRO A 338 -7.87 -23.45 -10.57
C PRO A 338 -6.80 -23.56 -9.46
N PRO A 339 -7.18 -23.62 -8.19
CA PRO A 339 -6.23 -23.82 -7.12
C PRO A 339 -5.39 -25.05 -7.45
N PRO A 340 -4.09 -25.04 -7.20
CA PRO A 340 -3.22 -26.18 -7.51
C PRO A 340 -3.86 -27.44 -6.93
N ARG A 341 -4.09 -28.46 -7.77
CA ARG A 341 -4.67 -29.72 -7.34
C ARG A 341 -3.86 -30.23 -6.17
N LYS A 342 -4.49 -30.35 -4.99
CA LYS A 342 -3.85 -30.96 -3.83
C LYS A 342 -3.27 -32.31 -4.30
N LYS A 343 -1.94 -32.45 -4.29
CA LYS A 343 -1.33 -33.75 -4.57
C LYS A 343 -1.91 -34.72 -3.55
N PRO A 344 -2.42 -35.89 -3.97
CA PRO A 344 -2.88 -36.89 -3.04
C PRO A 344 -1.71 -37.25 -2.10
N GLY A 345 -1.90 -37.07 -0.79
CA GLY A 345 -0.89 -37.44 0.22
C GLY A 345 -0.23 -36.29 1.00
N TRP A 346 -0.53 -35.01 0.71
CA TRP A 346 0.00 -33.92 1.52
C TRP A 346 -0.85 -33.75 2.80
N LYS A 347 -0.49 -34.51 3.85
CA LYS A 347 -0.99 -34.27 5.21
C LYS A 347 -0.31 -33.00 5.72
N ASN A 348 -1.08 -31.98 6.04
CA ASN A 348 -0.61 -30.82 6.80
C ASN A 348 0.05 -31.32 8.09
N LYS A 349 1.36 -31.44 8.13
CA LYS A 349 2.09 -31.50 9.38
C LYS A 349 2.05 -30.09 9.98
N GLN A 350 1.12 -29.85 10.86
CA GLN A 350 1.25 -28.68 11.75
C GLN A 350 2.60 -28.78 12.46
N PRO A 351 3.42 -27.72 12.45
CA PRO A 351 4.63 -27.71 13.25
C PRO A 351 4.19 -27.81 14.73
N LYS A 352 4.59 -28.87 15.41
CA LYS A 352 4.51 -28.95 16.87
C LYS A 352 5.58 -28.03 17.43
N GLY A 353 5.32 -26.72 17.44
CA GLY A 353 6.13 -25.75 18.17
C GLY A 353 5.79 -25.85 19.64
N LYS A 354 6.76 -26.17 20.47
CA LYS A 354 6.66 -25.91 21.91
C LYS A 354 6.58 -24.41 22.14
N PRO A 355 5.81 -23.92 23.14
CA PRO A 355 5.81 -22.50 23.48
C PRO A 355 7.24 -22.07 23.83
N VAL A 356 7.70 -20.98 23.21
CA VAL A 356 8.93 -20.31 23.63
C VAL A 356 8.59 -19.56 24.91
N GLU A 357 9.14 -19.98 26.03
CA GLU A 357 9.14 -19.17 27.26
C GLU A 357 9.96 -17.90 27.00
N VAL A 358 9.30 -16.76 26.99
CA VAL A 358 9.96 -15.46 26.95
C VAL A 358 10.46 -15.21 28.37
N ALA A 359 11.77 -15.28 28.58
CA ALA A 359 12.40 -14.84 29.81
C ALA A 359 12.09 -13.36 30.07
N LYS A 360 11.71 -13.07 31.33
CA LYS A 360 11.38 -11.73 31.81
C LYS A 360 12.59 -10.80 31.78
#